data_2270a80c0d8ea5f3700fff5e0bc8821d
#
_entry.id   2270a80c0d8ea5f3700fff5e0bc8821d
#
_cell.length_a   1.000
_cell.length_b   1.000
_cell.length_c   1.000
_cell.angle_alpha   90.00
_cell.angle_beta   90.00
_cell.angle_gamma   90.00
#
_symmetry.space_group_name_H-M   'P 1'
#
loop_
_entity.id
_entity.type
_entity.pdbx_description
1 polymer ?
#
loop_
_entity_poly.entity_id
_entity_poly.type
_entity_poly.pdbx_seq_one_letter_code
_entity_poly.pdbx_strand_id
1 'polypeptide(L)'
;MKRKASTHERLAERLANILTKLNTGYQLGVAELAHEFQVSTRTIERDFDRLNTYLPLLQDEYTKKYFLDPVYLGRFKLQDIQN
;
A
#
# COMPACT_ATOMS: atom_id res chain seq x y z
N MET A 1 -14.55 19.95 -15.49
CA MET A 1 -14.56 18.60 -16.01
C MET A 1 -13.40 17.81 -15.40
N LYS A 2 -13.68 16.63 -14.94
CA LYS A 2 -12.68 15.85 -14.26
C LYS A 2 -11.70 15.22 -15.25
N ARG A 3 -10.43 15.49 -15.07
CA ARG A 3 -9.39 14.92 -15.91
C ARG A 3 -9.10 13.48 -15.48
N LYS A 4 -8.94 12.60 -16.44
CA LYS A 4 -8.60 11.20 -16.17
C LYS A 4 -7.13 11.11 -15.73
N ALA A 5 -6.90 10.51 -14.57
CA ALA A 5 -5.55 10.33 -14.05
C ALA A 5 -4.74 9.38 -14.93
N SER A 6 -3.45 9.66 -15.08
CA SER A 6 -2.54 8.76 -15.78
C SER A 6 -2.27 7.52 -14.93
N THR A 7 -1.70 6.48 -15.55
CA THR A 7 -1.32 5.26 -14.85
C THR A 7 -0.35 5.54 -13.71
N HIS A 8 0.61 6.44 -13.94
CA HIS A 8 1.59 6.82 -12.91
C HIS A 8 0.93 7.58 -11.75
N GLU A 9 0.01 8.48 -12.07
CA GLU A 9 -0.74 9.21 -11.03
C GLU A 9 -1.56 8.27 -10.17
N ARG A 10 -2.23 7.30 -10.80
CA ARG A 10 -3.03 6.31 -10.07
C ARG A 10 -2.17 5.45 -9.16
N LEU A 11 -1.01 5.03 -9.65
CA LEU A 11 -0.07 4.25 -8.85
C LEU A 11 0.41 5.05 -7.65
N ALA A 12 0.81 6.31 -7.86
CA ALA A 12 1.28 7.17 -6.79
C ALA A 12 0.21 7.40 -5.74
N GLU A 13 -1.03 7.68 -6.15
CA GLU A 13 -2.16 7.85 -5.24
C GLU A 13 -2.43 6.59 -4.43
N ARG A 14 -2.39 5.45 -5.09
CA ARG A 14 -2.65 4.17 -4.43
C ARG A 14 -1.57 3.86 -3.41
N LEU A 15 -0.30 4.02 -3.79
CA LEU A 15 0.82 3.77 -2.88
C LEU A 15 0.79 4.72 -1.68
N ALA A 16 0.48 5.99 -1.92
CA ALA A 16 0.36 6.98 -0.84
C ALA A 16 -0.75 6.60 0.13
N ASN A 17 -1.89 6.16 -0.40
CA ASN A 17 -3.03 5.75 0.42
C ASN A 17 -2.68 4.53 1.27
N ILE A 18 -2.08 3.52 0.64
CA ILE A 18 -1.68 2.29 1.33
C ILE A 18 -0.65 2.61 2.42
N LEU A 19 0.34 3.45 2.09
CA LEU A 19 1.37 3.84 3.05
C LEU A 19 0.77 4.56 4.25
N THR A 20 -0.17 5.46 4.02
CA THR A 20 -0.86 6.19 5.09
C THR A 20 -1.56 5.21 6.03
N LYS A 21 -2.27 4.23 5.47
CA LYS A 21 -2.95 3.21 6.26
C LYS A 21 -1.96 2.36 7.07
N LEU A 22 -0.87 1.96 6.44
CA LEU A 22 0.17 1.18 7.11
C LEU A 22 0.79 1.95 8.28
N ASN A 23 1.10 3.23 8.07
CA ASN A 23 1.67 4.08 9.13
C ASN A 23 0.71 4.30 10.30
N THR A 24 -0.58 4.14 10.06
CA THR A 24 -1.60 4.28 11.09
C THR A 24 -1.80 2.98 11.89
N GLY A 25 -1.21 1.88 11.41
CA GLY A 25 -1.27 0.60 12.09
C GLY A 25 -2.34 -0.34 11.60
N TYR A 26 -2.98 -0.01 10.48
CA TYR A 26 -4.01 -0.90 9.92
C TYR A 26 -3.39 -2.15 9.31
N GLN A 27 -4.14 -3.24 9.41
CA GLN A 27 -3.85 -4.46 8.68
C GLN A 27 -4.66 -4.44 7.39
N LEU A 28 -4.00 -4.65 6.26
CA LEU A 28 -4.58 -4.46 4.94
C LEU A 28 -4.68 -5.77 4.18
N GLY A 29 -5.90 -6.08 3.70
CA GLY A 29 -6.15 -7.25 2.87
C GLY A 29 -6.07 -6.91 1.39
N VAL A 30 -5.47 -7.81 0.61
CA VAL A 30 -5.31 -7.62 -0.83
C VAL A 30 -6.66 -7.48 -1.54
N ALA A 31 -7.60 -8.37 -1.25
CA ALA A 31 -8.92 -8.36 -1.89
C ALA A 31 -9.70 -7.08 -1.56
N GLU A 32 -9.61 -6.65 -0.31
CA GLU A 32 -10.30 -5.44 0.15
C GLU A 32 -9.77 -4.20 -0.55
N LEU A 33 -8.44 -4.09 -0.66
CA LEU A 33 -7.81 -2.97 -1.35
C LEU A 33 -8.09 -3.00 -2.85
N ALA A 34 -8.08 -4.20 -3.45
CA ALA A 34 -8.40 -4.34 -4.86
C ALA A 34 -9.81 -3.81 -5.16
N HIS A 35 -10.75 -4.13 -4.27
CA HIS A 35 -12.13 -3.64 -4.39
C HIS A 35 -12.19 -2.12 -4.20
N GLU A 36 -11.51 -1.60 -3.19
CA GLU A 36 -11.50 -0.17 -2.89
C GLU A 36 -10.96 0.66 -4.06
N PHE A 37 -9.85 0.20 -4.65
CA PHE A 37 -9.20 0.93 -5.74
C PHE A 37 -9.67 0.50 -7.13
N GLN A 38 -10.57 -0.47 -7.21
CA GLN A 38 -11.09 -1.01 -8.46
C GLN A 38 -9.96 -1.48 -9.39
N VAL A 39 -9.06 -2.26 -8.83
CA VAL A 39 -7.98 -2.90 -9.56
C VAL A 39 -7.97 -4.40 -9.24
N SER A 40 -7.15 -5.16 -9.95
CA SER A 40 -7.02 -6.59 -9.68
C SER A 40 -6.24 -6.85 -8.40
N THR A 41 -6.43 -8.01 -7.80
CA THR A 41 -5.64 -8.42 -6.64
C THR A 41 -4.17 -8.50 -7.00
N ARG A 42 -3.86 -8.88 -8.24
CA ARG A 42 -2.48 -8.93 -8.72
C ARG A 42 -1.83 -7.55 -8.69
N THR A 43 -2.57 -6.51 -9.04
CA THR A 43 -2.07 -5.14 -8.96
C THR A 43 -1.70 -4.77 -7.52
N ILE A 44 -2.57 -5.12 -6.56
CA ILE A 44 -2.31 -4.84 -5.14
C ILE A 44 -1.12 -5.66 -4.65
N GLU A 45 -1.00 -6.91 -5.05
CA GLU A 45 0.16 -7.73 -4.67
C GLU A 45 1.46 -7.11 -5.17
N ARG A 46 1.47 -6.59 -6.39
CA ARG A 46 2.61 -5.88 -6.94
C ARG A 46 2.92 -4.61 -6.15
N ASP A 47 1.88 -3.91 -5.70
CA ASP A 47 2.06 -2.71 -4.89
C ASP A 47 2.74 -3.07 -3.55
N PHE A 48 2.30 -4.14 -2.90
CA PHE A 48 2.95 -4.60 -1.68
C PHE A 48 4.39 -5.05 -1.92
N ASP A 49 4.67 -5.69 -3.04
CA ASP A 49 6.02 -6.06 -3.41
C ASP A 49 6.92 -4.84 -3.53
N ARG A 50 6.40 -3.77 -4.17
CA ARG A 50 7.12 -2.50 -4.29
C ARG A 50 7.39 -1.89 -2.92
N LEU A 51 6.36 -1.84 -2.09
CA LEU A 51 6.49 -1.27 -0.75
C LEU A 51 7.43 -2.09 0.12
N ASN A 52 7.40 -3.41 -0.01
CA ASN A 52 8.26 -4.29 0.77
C ASN A 52 9.74 -4.10 0.48
N THR A 53 10.08 -3.49 -0.64
CA THR A 53 11.46 -3.12 -0.95
C THR A 53 11.98 -2.03 0.00
N TYR A 54 11.07 -1.18 0.48
CA TYR A 54 11.42 -0.01 1.30
C TYR A 54 10.95 -0.10 2.74
N LEU A 55 9.96 -0.93 3.01
CA LEU A 55 9.28 -0.99 4.31
C LEU A 55 9.38 -2.37 4.94
N PRO A 56 9.52 -2.45 6.26
CA PRO A 56 9.47 -3.73 6.97
C PRO A 56 8.02 -4.23 7.10
N LEU A 57 7.48 -4.76 6.02
CA LEU A 57 6.12 -5.31 6.01
C LEU A 57 6.10 -6.71 6.59
N LEU A 58 5.05 -6.97 7.36
CA LEU A 58 4.76 -8.29 7.92
C LEU A 58 3.42 -8.74 7.38
N GLN A 59 3.16 -10.04 7.43
CA GLN A 59 1.91 -10.62 7.00
C GLN A 59 1.38 -11.56 8.06
N ASP A 60 0.11 -11.38 8.44
CA ASP A 60 -0.54 -12.27 9.38
C ASP A 60 -0.74 -13.65 8.75
N GLU A 61 -0.34 -14.70 9.45
CA GLU A 61 -0.40 -16.07 8.94
C GLU A 61 -1.84 -16.55 8.67
N TYR A 62 -2.78 -16.07 9.46
CA TYR A 62 -4.17 -16.54 9.40
C TYR A 62 -4.99 -15.70 8.43
N THR A 63 -4.93 -14.38 8.57
CA THR A 63 -5.74 -13.48 7.75
C THR A 63 -5.09 -13.14 6.42
N LYS A 64 -3.77 -13.33 6.32
CA LYS A 64 -2.96 -12.95 5.17
C LYS A 64 -2.90 -11.45 4.94
N LYS A 65 -3.37 -10.65 5.90
CA LYS A 65 -3.31 -9.20 5.80
C LYS A 65 -1.90 -8.70 6.05
N TYR A 66 -1.55 -7.63 5.36
CA TYR A 66 -0.25 -6.98 5.51
C TYR A 66 -0.34 -5.86 6.52
N PHE A 67 0.73 -5.65 7.26
CA PHE A 67 0.83 -4.54 8.22
C PHE A 67 2.29 -4.15 8.37
N LEU A 68 2.51 -2.94 8.85
CA LEU A 68 3.85 -2.44 9.11
C LEU A 68 4.30 -2.94 10.48
N ASP A 69 5.57 -3.35 10.59
CA ASP A 69 6.15 -3.69 11.89
C ASP A 69 5.88 -2.53 12.86
N PRO A 70 5.23 -2.78 14.01
CA PRO A 70 4.83 -1.70 14.93
C PRO A 70 5.95 -0.77 15.37
N VAL A 71 7.18 -1.25 15.41
CA VAL A 71 8.35 -0.44 15.79
C VAL A 71 8.53 0.75 14.85
N TYR A 72 8.04 0.64 13.62
CA TYR A 72 8.25 1.63 12.57
C TYR A 72 7.02 2.46 12.24
N LEU A 73 5.94 2.35 13.02
CA LEU A 73 4.73 3.09 12.73
C LEU A 73 4.99 4.60 12.68
N GLY A 74 4.48 5.23 11.60
CA GLY A 74 4.61 6.66 11.39
C GLY A 74 5.98 7.14 10.94
N ARG A 75 6.92 6.24 10.70
CA ARG A 75 8.30 6.62 10.36
C ARG A 75 8.57 6.76 8.88
N PHE A 76 7.69 6.23 8.03
CA PHE A 76 7.90 6.24 6.59
C PHE A 76 7.08 7.31 5.91
N LYS A 77 7.67 7.96 4.90
CA LYS A 77 7.02 8.98 4.10
C LYS A 77 7.09 8.57 2.65
N LEU A 78 6.16 9.10 1.85
CA LEU A 78 6.10 8.78 0.42
C LEU A 78 7.43 9.08 -0.29
N GLN A 79 8.10 10.16 0.09
CA GLN A 79 9.38 10.54 -0.51
C GLN A 79 10.47 9.48 -0.30
N ASP A 80 10.39 8.69 0.77
CA ASP A 80 11.36 7.63 1.04
C ASP A 80 11.21 6.48 0.03
N ILE A 81 10.02 6.33 -0.52
CA ILE A 81 9.72 5.28 -1.49
C ILE A 81 10.07 5.71 -2.90
N GLN A 82 9.94 7.00 -3.19
CA GLN A 82 10.15 7.55 -4.53
C GLN A 82 11.62 7.78 -4.90
N ASN A 83 12.50 7.78 -3.94
CA ASN A 83 13.92 8.04 -4.18
C ASN A 83 14.65 6.83 -4.78
#